data_e6451fcb7812dfb1edd126ae31c49977
#
_entry.id   e6451fcb7812dfb1edd126ae31c49977
#
_cell.length_a   1.000
_cell.length_b   1.000
_cell.length_c   1.000
_cell.angle_alpha   90.00
_cell.angle_beta   90.00
_cell.angle_gamma   90.00
#
_symmetry.space_group_name_H-M   'P 1'
#
loop_
_entity.id
_entity.type
_entity.pdbx_description
1 polymer ?
#
loop_
_entity_poly.entity_id
_entity_poly.type
_entity_poly.pdbx_seq_one_letter_code
_entity_poly.pdbx_strand_id
1 'polypeptide(L)'
;MIGLDLTNLAVDGCIVKAPCGCEAAGRSPVDRGKQGTKRSLLVDGRGIPLGCVATGANRHDSPLLAPTLEKLARFGFDLPEQITVHLDAGYDSRATRDLLDELGCDYVISKKGTPLQTGARWIIERTNSWHNRGFHKLHICTEVRTRVIDAFIALANAVIITRRLIREAWTRYRWHERPPRRP
;
A
#
# COMPACT_ATOMS: atom_id res chain seq x y z
N MET A 1 -1.79 -9.46 21.95
CA MET A 1 -2.65 -8.62 21.14
C MET A 1 -2.32 -8.94 19.69
N ILE A 2 -3.30 -9.25 18.86
CA ILE A 2 -3.12 -9.30 17.40
C ILE A 2 -2.95 -7.84 17.01
N GLY A 3 -1.72 -7.40 16.76
CA GLY A 3 -1.40 -5.98 16.69
C GLY A 3 -0.87 -5.58 15.32
N LEU A 4 -1.19 -4.35 14.94
CA LEU A 4 -0.51 -3.64 13.87
C LEU A 4 0.91 -3.28 14.33
N ASP A 5 1.87 -3.27 13.41
CA ASP A 5 3.19 -2.70 13.62
C ASP A 5 3.21 -1.28 13.05
N LEU A 6 2.77 -0.31 13.85
CA LEU A 6 2.70 1.10 13.46
C LEU A 6 4.03 1.84 13.65
N THR A 7 5.04 1.21 14.25
CA THR A 7 6.40 1.79 14.37
C THR A 7 7.11 1.84 13.03
N ASN A 8 6.73 0.95 12.10
CA ASN A 8 7.25 0.90 10.74
C ASN A 8 6.10 1.01 9.75
N LEU A 9 6.10 2.04 8.96
CA LEU A 9 5.15 2.24 7.87
C LEU A 9 5.89 2.17 6.54
N ALA A 10 5.23 1.69 5.49
CA ALA A 10 5.78 1.77 4.14
C ALA A 10 4.74 2.32 3.18
N VAL A 11 5.19 3.20 2.26
CA VAL A 11 4.36 3.76 1.19
C VAL A 11 5.00 3.49 -0.16
N ASP A 12 4.20 3.01 -1.12
CA ASP A 12 4.66 2.72 -2.48
C ASP A 12 3.57 2.97 -3.51
N GLY A 13 4.00 3.35 -4.72
CA GLY A 13 3.14 3.63 -5.87
C GLY A 13 3.10 2.46 -6.85
N CYS A 14 1.94 1.84 -7.05
CA CYS A 14 1.74 0.79 -8.04
C CYS A 14 0.90 1.28 -9.21
N ILE A 15 1.44 1.19 -10.45
CA ILE A 15 0.72 1.54 -11.68
C ILE A 15 0.10 0.28 -12.29
N VAL A 16 -1.18 0.39 -12.65
CA VAL A 16 -1.93 -0.65 -13.35
C VAL A 16 -2.59 -0.11 -14.61
N LYS A 17 -2.86 -0.97 -15.58
CA LYS A 17 -3.51 -0.58 -16.83
C LYS A 17 -4.97 -0.19 -16.61
N ALA A 18 -5.43 0.85 -17.31
CA ALA A 18 -6.83 1.30 -17.34
C ALA A 18 -7.30 1.45 -18.79
N PRO A 19 -7.48 0.36 -19.55
CA PRO A 19 -7.69 0.39 -20.99
C PRO A 19 -8.97 1.12 -21.40
N CYS A 20 -9.98 1.14 -20.53
CA CYS A 20 -11.25 1.83 -20.79
C CYS A 20 -11.21 3.32 -20.41
N GLY A 21 -10.11 3.78 -19.81
CA GLY A 21 -10.04 5.08 -19.16
C GLY A 21 -10.92 5.11 -17.90
N CYS A 22 -10.67 6.04 -17.01
CA CYS A 22 -11.51 6.28 -15.82
C CYS A 22 -11.25 7.69 -15.28
N GLU A 23 -12.06 8.12 -14.31
CA GLU A 23 -11.86 9.41 -13.61
C GLU A 23 -10.46 9.53 -13.00
N ALA A 24 -9.89 8.42 -12.52
CA ALA A 24 -8.54 8.33 -11.97
C ALA A 24 -7.52 7.76 -12.99
N ALA A 25 -7.73 7.94 -14.30
CA ALA A 25 -6.77 7.50 -15.31
C ALA A 25 -5.86 8.65 -15.75
N GLY A 26 -4.65 8.27 -16.17
CA GLY A 26 -3.68 9.19 -16.76
C GLY A 26 -2.68 8.43 -17.61
N ARG A 27 -1.91 9.14 -18.43
CA ARG A 27 -0.90 8.53 -19.31
C ARG A 27 0.24 7.92 -18.49
N SER A 28 0.42 6.62 -18.61
CA SER A 28 1.45 5.87 -17.87
C SER A 28 2.85 6.19 -18.40
N PRO A 29 3.80 6.60 -17.56
CA PRO A 29 5.19 6.83 -17.97
C PRO A 29 5.94 5.52 -18.28
N VAL A 30 5.42 4.38 -17.79
CA VAL A 30 6.08 3.06 -17.91
C VAL A 30 5.42 2.14 -18.94
N ASP A 31 4.24 2.48 -19.49
CA ASP A 31 3.53 1.68 -20.50
C ASP A 31 3.25 2.49 -21.78
N ARG A 32 4.28 3.11 -22.35
CA ARG A 32 4.25 3.82 -23.64
C ARG A 32 3.11 4.87 -23.75
N GLY A 33 2.81 5.55 -22.64
CA GLY A 33 1.76 6.58 -22.60
C GLY A 33 0.33 6.05 -22.65
N LYS A 34 0.11 4.74 -22.51
CA LYS A 34 -1.24 4.16 -22.39
C LYS A 34 -1.92 4.60 -21.09
N GLN A 35 -3.23 4.54 -21.08
CA GLN A 35 -4.03 4.88 -19.91
C GLN A 35 -3.75 3.91 -18.77
N GLY A 36 -3.49 4.46 -17.59
CA GLY A 36 -3.22 3.72 -16.37
C GLY A 36 -3.72 4.46 -15.14
N THR A 37 -3.92 3.71 -14.07
CA THR A 37 -4.24 4.22 -12.75
C THR A 37 -3.07 3.92 -11.82
N LYS A 38 -2.70 4.87 -10.97
CA LYS A 38 -1.72 4.71 -9.90
C LYS A 38 -2.44 4.54 -8.58
N ARG A 39 -1.99 3.60 -7.77
CA ARG A 39 -2.40 3.43 -6.37
C ARG A 39 -1.21 3.72 -5.48
N SER A 40 -1.32 4.72 -4.63
CA SER A 40 -0.39 4.97 -3.53
C SER A 40 -0.91 4.22 -2.31
N LEU A 41 -0.21 3.17 -1.91
CA LEU A 41 -0.59 2.25 -0.84
C LEU A 41 0.25 2.51 0.40
N LEU A 42 -0.41 2.54 1.56
CA LEU A 42 0.20 2.57 2.89
C LEU A 42 0.00 1.23 3.57
N VAL A 43 1.07 0.67 4.10
CA VAL A 43 1.03 -0.56 4.90
C VAL A 43 1.79 -0.39 6.21
N ASP A 44 1.45 -1.21 7.20
CA ASP A 44 2.21 -1.36 8.45
C ASP A 44 3.48 -2.20 8.25
N GLY A 45 4.32 -2.32 9.29
CA GLY A 45 5.55 -3.11 9.27
C GLY A 45 5.38 -4.61 8.99
N ARG A 46 4.14 -5.11 8.99
CA ARG A 46 3.79 -6.50 8.65
C ARG A 46 3.15 -6.64 7.27
N GLY A 47 2.90 -5.52 6.58
CA GLY A 47 2.27 -5.47 5.27
C GLY A 47 0.75 -5.52 5.32
N ILE A 48 0.15 -5.11 6.43
CA ILE A 48 -1.29 -4.93 6.54
C ILE A 48 -1.65 -3.60 5.87
N PRO A 49 -2.54 -3.58 4.87
CA PRO A 49 -2.91 -2.35 4.21
C PRO A 49 -3.71 -1.42 5.15
N LEU A 50 -3.22 -0.20 5.33
CA LEU A 50 -3.81 0.83 6.18
C LEU A 50 -4.53 1.90 5.38
N GLY A 51 -4.09 2.17 4.16
CA GLY A 51 -4.69 3.19 3.33
C GLY A 51 -4.25 3.09 1.89
N CYS A 52 -5.06 3.62 0.99
CA CYS A 52 -4.74 3.70 -0.43
C CYS A 52 -5.38 4.93 -1.05
N VAL A 53 -4.66 5.56 -1.96
CA VAL A 53 -5.15 6.66 -2.80
C VAL A 53 -5.02 6.25 -4.25
N ALA A 54 -6.13 6.30 -5.01
CA ALA A 54 -6.14 6.05 -6.44
C ALA A 54 -6.09 7.36 -7.23
N THR A 55 -5.23 7.43 -8.25
CA THR A 55 -5.07 8.61 -9.11
C THR A 55 -4.56 8.22 -10.49
N GLY A 56 -4.42 9.19 -11.40
CA GLY A 56 -3.87 8.95 -12.73
C GLY A 56 -2.40 8.53 -12.68
N ALA A 57 -2.01 7.60 -13.57
CA ALA A 57 -0.65 7.06 -13.64
C ALA A 57 0.43 8.12 -13.95
N ASN A 58 0.03 9.28 -14.47
CA ASN A 58 0.92 10.43 -14.76
C ASN A 58 1.29 11.25 -13.51
N ARG A 59 0.69 10.98 -12.35
CA ARG A 59 1.01 11.70 -11.12
C ARG A 59 2.32 11.18 -10.50
N HIS A 60 3.15 12.09 -10.03
CA HIS A 60 4.35 11.75 -9.27
C HIS A 60 4.00 11.16 -7.91
N ASP A 61 4.92 10.40 -7.31
CA ASP A 61 4.69 9.72 -6.03
C ASP A 61 4.72 10.69 -4.84
N SER A 62 5.68 11.63 -4.83
CA SER A 62 5.87 12.57 -3.73
C SER A 62 4.59 13.35 -3.34
N PRO A 63 3.80 13.96 -4.26
CA PRO A 63 2.56 14.64 -3.90
C PRO A 63 1.46 13.71 -3.36
N LEU A 64 1.58 12.38 -3.55
CA LEU A 64 0.60 11.42 -3.07
C LEU A 64 0.87 10.99 -1.62
N LEU A 65 2.04 11.32 -1.07
CA LEU A 65 2.42 10.90 0.27
C LEU A 65 1.46 11.45 1.33
N ALA A 66 1.24 12.77 1.36
CA ALA A 66 0.35 13.41 2.32
C ALA A 66 -1.07 12.80 2.33
N PRO A 67 -1.81 12.76 1.20
CA PRO A 67 -3.16 12.18 1.19
C PRO A 67 -3.16 10.67 1.48
N THR A 68 -2.04 9.97 1.31
CA THR A 68 -1.92 8.55 1.65
C THR A 68 -1.73 8.37 3.16
N LEU A 69 -0.90 9.19 3.80
CA LEU A 69 -0.71 9.17 5.25
C LEU A 69 -1.96 9.65 6.01
N GLU A 70 -2.71 10.61 5.48
CA GLU A 70 -3.99 11.07 6.05
C GLU A 70 -5.01 9.94 6.21
N LYS A 71 -4.90 8.85 5.42
CA LYS A 71 -5.77 7.68 5.61
C LYS A 71 -5.60 7.03 6.97
N LEU A 72 -4.42 7.15 7.59
CA LEU A 72 -4.14 6.61 8.91
C LEU A 72 -4.97 7.29 10.00
N ALA A 73 -5.17 8.61 9.90
CA ALA A 73 -5.97 9.38 10.85
C ALA A 73 -7.43 8.92 10.96
N ARG A 74 -7.96 8.26 9.92
CA ARG A 74 -9.34 7.76 9.91
C ARG A 74 -9.61 6.60 10.85
N PHE A 75 -8.57 5.91 11.31
CA PHE A 75 -8.70 4.75 12.20
C PHE A 75 -8.80 5.14 13.67
N GLY A 76 -8.42 6.36 14.06
CA GLY A 76 -8.40 6.81 15.45
C GLY A 76 -7.47 5.96 16.34
N PHE A 77 -6.40 5.40 15.75
CA PHE A 77 -5.40 4.67 16.52
C PHE A 77 -4.55 5.63 17.35
N ASP A 78 -4.17 5.19 18.56
CA ASP A 78 -3.06 5.78 19.27
C ASP A 78 -1.78 5.44 18.52
N LEU A 79 -1.13 6.45 17.94
CA LEU A 79 0.10 6.29 17.18
C LEU A 79 1.29 6.17 18.14
N PRO A 80 2.30 5.35 17.81
CA PRO A 80 3.57 5.32 18.54
C PRO A 80 4.26 6.68 18.52
N GLU A 81 5.05 6.97 19.56
CA GLU A 81 5.88 8.19 19.63
C GLU A 81 6.93 8.26 18.51
N GLN A 82 7.43 7.10 18.09
CA GLN A 82 8.41 6.99 17.01
C GLN A 82 7.83 6.16 15.87
N ILE A 83 7.76 6.77 14.70
CA ILE A 83 7.30 6.13 13.46
C ILE A 83 8.37 6.32 12.41
N THR A 84 8.80 5.22 11.79
CA THR A 84 9.69 5.24 10.63
C THR A 84 8.91 4.96 9.36
N VAL A 85 8.93 5.89 8.40
CA VAL A 85 8.27 5.77 7.10
C VAL A 85 9.28 5.34 6.04
N HIS A 86 9.07 4.18 5.43
CA HIS A 86 9.90 3.61 4.38
C HIS A 86 9.33 3.96 3.00
N LEU A 87 10.15 4.57 2.14
CA LEU A 87 9.75 5.11 0.86
C LEU A 87 10.68 4.63 -0.26
N ASP A 88 10.15 4.54 -1.49
CA ASP A 88 10.96 4.35 -2.68
C ASP A 88 11.61 5.68 -3.14
N ALA A 89 12.63 5.57 -3.99
CA ALA A 89 13.35 6.70 -4.58
C ALA A 89 12.43 7.69 -5.35
N GLY A 90 11.25 7.25 -5.79
CA GLY A 90 10.24 8.12 -6.40
C GLY A 90 9.67 9.19 -5.46
N TYR A 91 9.80 9.00 -4.15
CA TYR A 91 9.39 9.96 -3.12
C TYR A 91 10.51 10.91 -2.70
N ASP A 92 11.74 10.75 -3.23
CA ASP A 92 12.88 11.57 -2.85
C ASP A 92 12.74 13.01 -3.34
N SER A 93 12.15 13.85 -2.49
CA SER A 93 11.97 15.27 -2.72
C SER A 93 12.10 16.06 -1.42
N ARG A 94 12.40 17.36 -1.54
CA ARG A 94 12.41 18.25 -0.38
C ARG A 94 11.03 18.28 0.30
N ALA A 95 9.96 18.41 -0.47
CA ALA A 95 8.60 18.45 0.04
C ALA A 95 8.22 17.16 0.84
N THR A 96 8.74 16.00 0.45
CA THR A 96 8.57 14.76 1.20
C THR A 96 9.25 14.83 2.56
N ARG A 97 10.48 15.34 2.62
CA ARG A 97 11.23 15.47 3.87
C ARG A 97 10.58 16.49 4.80
N ASP A 98 10.26 17.67 4.26
CA ASP A 98 9.60 18.74 5.02
C ASP A 98 8.29 18.24 5.64
N LEU A 99 7.48 17.47 4.90
CA LEU A 99 6.25 16.85 5.38
C LEU A 99 6.50 15.85 6.53
N LEU A 100 7.49 14.96 6.38
CA LEU A 100 7.76 13.95 7.39
C LEU A 100 8.37 14.54 8.65
N ASP A 101 9.22 15.55 8.50
CA ASP A 101 9.77 16.33 9.61
C ASP A 101 8.66 17.09 10.37
N GLU A 102 7.68 17.68 9.65
CA GLU A 102 6.50 18.31 10.25
C GLU A 102 5.62 17.32 11.03
N LEU A 103 5.50 16.09 10.52
CA LEU A 103 4.77 15.02 11.18
C LEU A 103 5.55 14.35 12.33
N GLY A 104 6.81 14.71 12.54
CA GLY A 104 7.68 14.10 13.54
C GLY A 104 8.02 12.65 13.26
N CYS A 105 8.04 12.25 11.98
CA CYS A 105 8.34 10.89 11.56
C CYS A 105 9.79 10.75 11.08
N ASP A 106 10.47 9.69 11.53
CA ASP A 106 11.70 9.25 10.89
C ASP A 106 11.41 8.69 9.49
N TYR A 107 12.38 8.73 8.59
CA TYR A 107 12.18 8.18 7.25
C TYR A 107 13.41 7.51 6.66
N VAL A 108 13.15 6.50 5.84
CA VAL A 108 14.17 5.79 5.05
C VAL A 108 13.75 5.84 3.58
N ILE A 109 14.43 6.62 2.76
CA ILE A 109 14.21 6.71 1.32
C ILE A 109 15.27 5.87 0.61
N SER A 110 14.84 4.89 -0.19
CA SER A 110 15.73 4.02 -0.96
C SER A 110 16.48 4.81 -2.03
N LYS A 111 17.79 4.63 -2.15
CA LYS A 111 18.57 5.23 -3.23
C LYS A 111 18.50 4.40 -4.50
N LYS A 112 18.46 5.04 -5.68
CA LYS A 112 18.55 4.35 -6.97
C LYS A 112 19.87 3.57 -7.06
N GLY A 113 19.78 2.29 -7.49
CA GLY A 113 20.97 1.46 -7.71
C GLY A 113 21.52 0.74 -6.47
N THR A 114 20.96 0.95 -5.29
CA THR A 114 21.29 0.12 -4.13
C THR A 114 20.51 -1.22 -4.19
N PRO A 115 21.15 -2.35 -3.80
CA PRO A 115 20.44 -3.62 -3.67
C PRO A 115 19.19 -3.45 -2.81
N LEU A 116 18.10 -4.14 -3.18
CA LEU A 116 16.88 -4.20 -2.40
C LEU A 116 17.23 -4.57 -0.97
N GLN A 117 17.12 -3.61 -0.05
CA GLN A 117 17.25 -3.93 1.36
C GLN A 117 16.11 -4.88 1.72
N THR A 118 16.47 -6.07 2.17
CA THR A 118 15.55 -7.07 2.69
C THR A 118 14.90 -6.54 3.95
N GLY A 119 13.81 -5.79 3.82
CA GLY A 119 13.15 -5.13 4.95
C GLY A 119 11.75 -4.64 4.58
N ALA A 120 11.43 -3.44 5.02
CA ALA A 120 10.12 -2.82 4.86
C ALA A 120 9.66 -2.68 3.40
N ARG A 121 10.58 -2.46 2.44
CA ARG A 121 10.24 -2.35 1.02
C ARG A 121 9.66 -3.65 0.44
N TRP A 122 10.26 -4.81 0.76
CA TRP A 122 9.72 -6.10 0.33
C TRP A 122 8.28 -6.32 0.84
N ILE A 123 7.97 -5.79 2.02
CA ILE A 123 6.67 -5.93 2.67
C ILE A 123 5.58 -5.25 1.83
N ILE A 124 5.81 -4.02 1.38
CA ILE A 124 4.81 -3.30 0.58
C ILE A 124 4.70 -3.85 -0.85
N GLU A 125 5.82 -4.25 -1.47
CA GLU A 125 5.82 -4.91 -2.78
C GLU A 125 5.00 -6.21 -2.74
N ARG A 126 5.12 -6.99 -1.65
CA ARG A 126 4.30 -8.17 -1.40
C ARG A 126 2.81 -7.84 -1.33
N THR A 127 2.43 -6.77 -0.64
CA THR A 127 1.03 -6.37 -0.51
C THR A 127 0.48 -5.86 -1.84
N ASN A 128 1.25 -5.09 -2.61
CA ASN A 128 0.92 -4.73 -3.98
C ASN A 128 0.73 -5.97 -4.87
N SER A 129 1.57 -6.99 -4.69
CA SER A 129 1.42 -8.27 -5.40
C SER A 129 0.13 -8.99 -5.01
N TRP A 130 -0.28 -8.96 -3.74
CA TRP A 130 -1.55 -9.54 -3.31
C TRP A 130 -2.75 -8.83 -3.93
N HIS A 131 -2.73 -7.49 -4.02
CA HIS A 131 -3.74 -6.73 -4.74
C HIS A 131 -3.82 -7.14 -6.21
N ASN A 132 -2.69 -7.18 -6.90
CA ASN A 132 -2.66 -7.42 -8.34
C ASN A 132 -2.97 -8.89 -8.71
N ARG A 133 -2.50 -9.86 -7.95
CA ARG A 133 -2.71 -11.29 -8.23
C ARG A 133 -4.02 -11.84 -7.66
N GLY A 134 -4.45 -11.29 -6.53
CA GLY A 134 -5.65 -11.75 -5.84
C GLY A 134 -6.95 -11.14 -6.35
N PHE A 135 -6.87 -9.97 -7.00
CA PHE A 135 -8.06 -9.20 -7.38
C PHE A 135 -7.91 -8.66 -8.80
N HIS A 136 -8.55 -9.32 -9.76
CA HIS A 136 -8.42 -8.99 -11.18
C HIS A 136 -8.72 -7.52 -11.49
N LYS A 137 -9.75 -6.94 -10.86
CA LYS A 137 -10.14 -5.53 -11.02
C LYS A 137 -9.07 -4.54 -10.54
N LEU A 138 -8.19 -4.97 -9.64
CA LEU A 138 -7.04 -4.17 -9.21
C LEU A 138 -5.79 -4.41 -10.07
N HIS A 139 -5.74 -5.49 -10.85
CA HIS A 139 -4.66 -5.73 -11.81
C HIS A 139 -4.88 -4.96 -13.12
N ILE A 140 -6.12 -4.95 -13.60
CA ILE A 140 -6.56 -4.18 -14.77
C ILE A 140 -7.79 -3.38 -14.36
N CYS A 141 -7.66 -2.06 -14.33
CA CYS A 141 -8.77 -1.17 -13.99
C CYS A 141 -9.71 -1.02 -15.19
N THR A 142 -10.90 -1.58 -15.09
CA THR A 142 -11.97 -1.44 -16.09
C THR A 142 -13.10 -0.55 -15.59
N GLU A 143 -13.03 -0.07 -14.37
CA GLU A 143 -14.05 0.74 -13.73
C GLU A 143 -13.86 2.22 -14.10
N VAL A 144 -14.96 2.90 -14.41
CA VAL A 144 -14.94 4.31 -14.84
C VAL A 144 -14.90 5.25 -13.63
N ARG A 145 -15.67 4.95 -12.58
CA ARG A 145 -15.84 5.84 -11.43
C ARG A 145 -14.84 5.53 -10.34
N THR A 146 -14.14 6.56 -9.84
CA THR A 146 -13.16 6.43 -8.76
C THR A 146 -13.74 5.78 -7.52
N ARG A 147 -14.98 6.10 -7.13
CA ARG A 147 -15.65 5.48 -5.98
C ARG A 147 -15.79 3.97 -6.09
N VAL A 148 -15.93 3.43 -7.30
CA VAL A 148 -16.00 1.98 -7.53
C VAL A 148 -14.62 1.36 -7.40
N ILE A 149 -13.58 2.04 -7.90
CA ILE A 149 -12.19 1.63 -7.72
C ILE A 149 -11.85 1.58 -6.22
N ASP A 150 -12.22 2.61 -5.47
CA ASP A 150 -12.01 2.67 -4.01
C ASP A 150 -12.75 1.56 -3.27
N ALA A 151 -13.98 1.21 -3.71
CA ALA A 151 -14.73 0.10 -3.14
C ALA A 151 -14.03 -1.26 -3.37
N PHE A 152 -13.46 -1.51 -4.56
CA PHE A 152 -12.66 -2.70 -4.82
C PHE A 152 -11.37 -2.74 -4.01
N ILE A 153 -10.70 -1.60 -3.82
CA ILE A 153 -9.52 -1.48 -2.96
C ILE A 153 -9.90 -1.81 -1.51
N ALA A 154 -10.99 -1.23 -1.00
CA ALA A 154 -11.48 -1.49 0.36
C ALA A 154 -11.82 -2.97 0.58
N LEU A 155 -12.50 -3.61 -0.39
CA LEU A 155 -12.83 -5.04 -0.35
C LEU A 155 -11.55 -5.89 -0.35
N ALA A 156 -10.58 -5.58 -1.20
CA ALA A 156 -9.30 -6.28 -1.25
C ALA A 156 -8.56 -6.17 0.08
N ASN A 157 -8.50 -4.96 0.65
CA ASN A 157 -7.90 -4.72 1.96
C ASN A 157 -8.60 -5.53 3.06
N ALA A 158 -9.93 -5.54 3.09
CA ALA A 158 -10.71 -6.32 4.06
C ALA A 158 -10.38 -7.81 3.97
N VAL A 159 -10.30 -8.38 2.77
CA VAL A 159 -9.94 -9.79 2.56
C VAL A 159 -8.51 -10.07 3.02
N ILE A 160 -7.53 -9.20 2.70
CA ILE A 160 -6.13 -9.36 3.11
C ILE A 160 -6.02 -9.31 4.64
N ILE A 161 -6.65 -8.32 5.27
CA ILE A 161 -6.68 -8.14 6.73
C ILE A 161 -7.29 -9.39 7.39
N THR A 162 -8.45 -9.82 6.94
CA THR A 162 -9.15 -11.00 7.50
C THR A 162 -8.29 -12.26 7.40
N ARG A 163 -7.66 -12.51 6.24
CA ARG A 163 -6.74 -13.65 6.08
C ARG A 163 -5.53 -13.55 7.01
N ARG A 164 -5.04 -12.35 7.24
CA ARG A 164 -3.92 -12.11 8.16
C ARG A 164 -4.32 -12.39 9.60
N LEU A 165 -5.46 -11.86 10.04
CA LEU A 165 -6.01 -12.09 11.38
C LEU A 165 -6.26 -13.59 11.64
N ILE A 166 -6.88 -14.30 10.68
CA ILE A 166 -7.08 -15.75 10.79
C ILE A 166 -5.74 -16.47 10.96
N ARG A 167 -4.75 -16.13 10.14
CA ARG A 167 -3.41 -16.76 10.23
C ARG A 167 -2.75 -16.50 11.59
N GLU A 168 -2.82 -15.29 12.10
CA GLU A 168 -2.24 -14.92 13.39
C GLU A 168 -2.98 -15.60 14.54
N ALA A 169 -4.31 -15.67 14.49
CA ALA A 169 -5.12 -16.39 15.45
C ALA A 169 -4.76 -17.89 15.48
N TRP A 170 -4.61 -18.51 14.32
CA TRP A 170 -4.22 -19.92 14.22
C TRP A 170 -2.80 -20.18 14.71
N THR A 171 -1.89 -19.26 14.58
CA THR A 171 -0.53 -19.38 15.10
C THR A 171 -0.49 -19.24 16.61
N ARG A 172 -1.32 -18.35 17.16
CA ARG A 172 -1.36 -18.04 18.59
C ARG A 172 -2.19 -19.01 19.41
N TYR A 173 -3.34 -19.43 18.87
CA TYR A 173 -4.28 -20.35 19.49
C TYR A 173 -4.22 -21.70 18.78
N ARG A 174 -3.05 -22.35 18.75
CA ARG A 174 -2.89 -23.69 18.18
C ARG A 174 -3.84 -24.65 18.88
N TRP A 175 -4.85 -25.09 18.17
CA TRP A 175 -5.56 -26.31 18.54
C TRP A 175 -4.64 -27.48 18.28
N HIS A 176 -4.55 -28.42 19.24
CA HIS A 176 -3.63 -29.54 19.19
C HIS A 176 -3.85 -30.49 18.01
N GLU A 177 -5.00 -30.37 17.35
CA GLU A 177 -5.32 -31.12 16.14
C GLU A 177 -5.54 -30.14 14.96
N ARG A 178 -4.57 -30.07 14.10
CA ARG A 178 -4.67 -29.34 12.83
C ARG A 178 -5.48 -30.20 11.86
N PRO A 179 -6.64 -29.79 11.36
CA PRO A 179 -7.33 -30.55 10.32
C PRO A 179 -6.37 -30.76 9.14
N PRO A 180 -6.32 -31.96 8.53
CA PRO A 180 -5.45 -32.22 7.41
C PRO A 180 -5.77 -31.22 6.28
N ARG A 181 -4.74 -30.72 5.60
CA ARG A 181 -4.93 -29.89 4.41
C ARG A 181 -5.77 -30.72 3.43
N ARG A 182 -6.93 -30.20 3.04
CA ARG A 182 -7.66 -30.78 1.93
C ARG A 182 -6.76 -30.75 0.69
N PRO A 183 -6.71 -31.85 -0.09
CA PRO A 183 -5.90 -31.94 -1.31
C PRO A 183 -6.26 -30.85 -2.33
#